data_a42a27e60f5f76d605dd330975023168
#
_entry.id   a42a27e60f5f76d605dd330975023168
#
_cell.length_a   1.000
_cell.length_b   1.000
_cell.length_c   1.000
_cell.angle_alpha   90.00
_cell.angle_beta   90.00
_cell.angle_gamma   90.00
#
_symmetry.space_group_name_H-M   'P 1'
#
loop_
_entity.id
_entity.type
_entity.pdbx_description
1 polymer ?
#
loop_
_entity_poly.entity_id
_entity_poly.type
_entity_poly.pdbx_seq_one_letter_code
_entity_poly.pdbx_strand_id
1 'polypeptide(L)' 'MKSLYRIKNVFGVLLCYQVADNKKDAIRLAKDFYGFKTARHAEFIRYN' A
#
# COMPACT_ATOMS: atom_id res chain seq x y z
N MET A 1 -8.73 8.10 10.38
CA MET A 1 -8.68 8.87 9.13
C MET A 1 -7.99 8.06 8.04
N LYS A 2 -8.57 8.02 6.85
CA LYS A 2 -8.00 7.29 5.74
C LYS A 2 -6.93 8.11 5.04
N SER A 3 -5.93 7.43 4.51
CA SER A 3 -4.85 8.04 3.75
C SER A 3 -4.61 7.25 2.47
N LEU A 4 -4.08 7.93 1.47
CA LEU A 4 -3.69 7.30 0.21
C LEU A 4 -2.22 6.92 0.29
N TYR A 5 -1.92 5.66 -0.02
CA TYR A 5 -0.57 5.12 0.01
C TYR A 5 -0.16 4.60 -1.35
N ARG A 6 1.12 4.74 -1.64
CA ARG A 6 1.78 4.13 -2.79
C ARG A 6 2.41 2.83 -2.31
N ILE A 7 2.01 1.71 -2.91
CA ILE A 7 2.47 0.38 -2.48
C ILE A 7 3.57 -0.09 -3.42
N LYS A 8 4.70 -0.48 -2.84
CA LYS A 8 5.87 -0.92 -3.59
C LYS A 8 6.37 -2.27 -3.09
N ASN A 9 7.11 -2.97 -3.95
CA ASN A 9 7.79 -4.20 -3.54
C ASN A 9 9.16 -3.88 -2.92
N VAL A 10 9.93 -4.91 -2.56
CA VAL A 10 11.24 -4.76 -1.91
C VAL A 10 12.24 -4.03 -2.80
N PHE A 11 12.05 -4.07 -4.12
CA PHE A 11 12.93 -3.40 -5.07
C PHE A 11 12.53 -1.96 -5.37
N GLY A 12 11.46 -1.47 -4.72
CA GLY A 12 10.99 -0.12 -4.94
C GLY A 12 10.10 0.04 -6.16
N VAL A 13 9.65 -1.06 -6.76
CA VAL A 13 8.76 -1.02 -7.92
C VAL A 13 7.32 -0.76 -7.45
N LEU A 14 6.67 0.23 -8.05
CA LEU A 14 5.28 0.56 -7.76
C LEU A 14 4.35 -0.57 -8.18
N LEU A 15 3.53 -1.03 -7.25
CA LEU A 15 2.54 -2.07 -7.51
C LEU A 15 1.14 -1.50 -7.67
N CYS A 16 0.72 -0.65 -6.72
CA CYS A 16 -0.62 -0.07 -6.76
C CYS A 16 -0.72 1.10 -5.78
N TYR A 17 -1.87 1.77 -5.80
CA TYR A 17 -2.24 2.76 -4.80
C TYR A 17 -3.32 2.15 -3.92
N GLN A 18 -3.29 2.45 -2.63
CA GLN A 18 -4.24 1.89 -1.68
C GLN A 18 -4.63 2.91 -0.63
N VAL A 19 -5.94 3.02 -0.38
CA VAL A 19 -6.47 3.83 0.72
C VAL A 19 -6.58 2.95 1.96
N ALA A 20 -6.03 3.41 3.08
CA ALA A 20 -6.06 2.67 4.33
C ALA A 20 -5.83 3.61 5.51
N ASP A 21 -6.04 3.10 6.72
CA ASP A 21 -5.86 3.89 7.94
C ASP A 21 -4.38 4.09 8.29
N ASN A 22 -3.53 3.13 7.91
CA ASN A 22 -2.10 3.18 8.20
C ASN A 22 -1.34 2.33 7.17
N LYS A 23 0.00 2.41 7.23
CA LYS A 23 0.87 1.72 6.29
C LYS A 23 0.69 0.19 6.34
N LYS A 24 0.61 -0.36 7.54
CA LYS A 24 0.45 -1.80 7.73
C LYS A 24 -0.83 -2.30 7.09
N ASP A 25 -1.93 -1.59 7.29
CA ASP A 25 -3.21 -1.94 6.67
C ASP A 25 -3.16 -1.80 5.15
N ALA A 26 -2.48 -0.76 4.64
CA ALA A 26 -2.34 -0.56 3.22
C ALA A 26 -1.65 -1.75 2.55
N ILE A 27 -0.57 -2.23 3.16
CA ILE A 27 0.17 -3.39 2.65
C ILE A 27 -0.71 -4.64 2.72
N ARG A 28 -1.40 -4.85 3.84
CA ARG A 28 -2.29 -6.00 4.01
C ARG A 28 -3.39 -6.01 2.95
N LEU A 29 -4.02 -4.86 2.72
CA LEU A 29 -5.08 -4.74 1.73
C LEU A 29 -4.57 -5.00 0.31
N ALA A 30 -3.38 -4.49 -0.01
CA ALA A 30 -2.78 -4.75 -1.32
C ALA A 30 -2.54 -6.24 -1.55
N LYS A 31 -2.10 -6.95 -0.52
CA LYS A 31 -1.89 -8.41 -0.61
C LYS A 31 -3.22 -9.15 -0.73
N ASP A 32 -4.20 -8.78 0.08
CA ASP A 32 -5.45 -9.54 0.20
C ASP A 32 -6.40 -9.28 -0.97
N PHE A 33 -6.58 -8.01 -1.36
CA PHE A 33 -7.54 -7.67 -2.40
C PHE A 33 -6.99 -7.77 -3.81
N TYR A 34 -5.73 -7.36 -4.00
CA TYR A 34 -5.15 -7.32 -5.34
C TYR A 34 -4.18 -8.46 -5.60
N GLY A 35 -3.89 -9.26 -4.59
CA GLY A 35 -3.00 -10.40 -4.73
C GLY A 35 -1.54 -10.03 -4.92
N PHE A 36 -1.14 -8.83 -4.54
CA PHE A 36 0.26 -8.41 -4.63
C PHE A 36 1.08 -9.01 -3.49
N LYS A 37 1.43 -10.27 -3.60
CA LYS A 37 2.15 -11.01 -2.55
C LYS A 37 3.51 -10.41 -2.23
N THR A 38 4.09 -9.65 -3.15
CA THR A 38 5.40 -9.03 -2.97
C THR A 38 5.33 -7.64 -2.36
N ALA A 39 4.13 -7.14 -2.02
CA ALA A 39 3.99 -5.84 -1.39
C ALA A 39 4.76 -5.79 -0.07
N ARG A 40 5.65 -4.81 0.08
CA ARG A 40 6.53 -4.66 1.24
C ARG A 40 6.51 -3.27 1.85
N HIS A 41 6.33 -2.24 1.03
CA HIS A 41 6.45 -0.86 1.45
C HIS A 41 5.20 -0.08 1.11
N ALA A 42 4.81 0.82 2.00
CA ALA A 42 3.73 1.77 1.75
C ALA A 42 4.28 3.17 2.00
N GLU A 43 4.10 4.06 1.03
CA GLU A 43 4.51 5.45 1.15
C GLU A 43 3.27 6.32 1.26
N PHE A 44 3.23 7.17 2.28
CA PHE A 44 2.15 8.12 2.46
C PHE A 44 2.17 9.16 1.34
N ILE A 45 1.02 9.38 0.71
CA ILE A 45 0.86 10.40 -0.32
C ILE A 45 0.08 11.58 0.23
N ARG A 46 -1.11 11.32 0.76
CA ARG A 46 -1.98 12.37 1.27
C ARG A 46 -3.11 11.76 2.09
N TYR A 47 -3.78 12.59 2.88
CA TYR A 47 -5.03 12.19 3.51
C TYR A 47 -6.13 12.15 2.45
N ASN A 48 -6.96 11.16 2.60
CA ASN A 48 -8.04 10.94 1.65
C ASN A 48 -9.32 11.65 2.11
#